data_34352fae1474ed8c9e457d3cb5431eac
#
_entry.id   34352fae1474ed8c9e457d3cb5431eac
#
_cell.length_a   1.000
_cell.length_b   1.000
_cell.length_c   1.000
_cell.angle_alpha   90.00
_cell.angle_beta   90.00
_cell.angle_gamma   90.00
#
_symmetry.space_group_name_H-M   'P 1'
#
loop_
_entity.id
_entity.type
_entity.pdbx_description
1 polymer ?
#
loop_
_entity_poly.entity_id
_entity_poly.type
_entity_poly.pdbx_seq_one_letter_code
_entity_poly.pdbx_strand_id
1 'polypeptide(L)'
;NGTAMITVYFKQGSDPDMAAVNVQNRVSQAQALLPAEVTRVGVTVSKRQTSNVVMYSLTTDDGRYDDEFLTNYNNINIVPMLKRISGVGDVQTPGVKTYSMRIWLQPEKMKQYGLVPSDISGALAEQNIEAAPGSFGEQSNLKYEYTMRYKGRLKTPEEYGNIIISSNTNGQTLHLRDVAKVEMGGLQYSVAMKNNNRPA
;
A
#
# COMPACT_ATOMS: atom_id res chain seq x y z
N ASN A 1 -14.98 -7.99 -9.35
CA ASN A 1 -14.14 -7.28 -8.38
C ASN A 1 -12.79 -7.93 -8.09
N GLY A 2 -12.47 -9.12 -8.63
CA GLY A 2 -11.13 -9.73 -8.55
C GLY A 2 -10.67 -10.17 -7.15
N THR A 3 -11.55 -10.22 -6.16
CA THR A 3 -11.23 -10.66 -4.80
C THR A 3 -12.10 -11.85 -4.43
N ALA A 4 -11.47 -12.92 -3.91
CA ALA A 4 -12.17 -14.08 -3.35
C ALA A 4 -11.88 -14.18 -1.86
N MET A 5 -12.92 -14.44 -1.06
CA MET A 5 -12.81 -14.68 0.38
C MET A 5 -13.36 -16.07 0.69
N ILE A 6 -12.55 -16.91 1.30
CA ILE A 6 -12.93 -18.26 1.72
C ILE A 6 -12.92 -18.28 3.24
N THR A 7 -14.07 -18.60 3.84
CA THR A 7 -14.20 -18.72 5.28
C THR A 7 -14.28 -20.19 5.68
N VAL A 8 -13.37 -20.62 6.55
CA VAL A 8 -13.32 -21.99 7.05
C VAL A 8 -13.77 -21.99 8.51
N TYR A 9 -14.78 -22.80 8.83
CA TYR A 9 -15.31 -22.95 10.18
C TYR A 9 -14.75 -24.21 10.82
N PHE A 10 -14.27 -24.09 12.04
CA PHE A 10 -13.79 -25.19 12.87
C PHE A 10 -14.80 -25.54 13.96
N LYS A 11 -14.75 -26.77 14.44
CA LYS A 11 -15.58 -27.19 15.56
C LYS A 11 -15.19 -26.45 16.82
N GLN A 12 -16.18 -26.22 17.71
CA GLN A 12 -15.95 -25.64 19.01
C GLN A 12 -14.95 -26.49 19.81
N GLY A 13 -13.98 -25.83 20.47
CA GLY A 13 -12.90 -26.50 21.20
C GLY A 13 -11.63 -26.78 20.37
N SER A 14 -11.64 -26.47 19.06
CA SER A 14 -10.40 -26.53 18.25
C SER A 14 -9.46 -25.39 18.65
N ASP A 15 -8.17 -25.68 18.69
CA ASP A 15 -7.14 -24.65 18.90
C ASP A 15 -7.06 -23.71 17.68
N PRO A 16 -7.31 -22.40 17.86
CA PRO A 16 -7.32 -21.44 16.74
C PRO A 16 -5.95 -21.27 16.07
N ASP A 17 -4.86 -21.45 16.81
CA ASP A 17 -3.51 -21.28 16.29
C ASP A 17 -3.12 -22.47 15.41
N MET A 18 -3.39 -23.68 15.88
CA MET A 18 -3.18 -24.90 15.10
C MET A 18 -4.10 -24.93 13.85
N ALA A 19 -5.34 -24.46 13.99
CA ALA A 19 -6.25 -24.34 12.86
C ALA A 19 -5.71 -23.38 11.78
N ALA A 20 -5.20 -22.22 12.18
CA ALA A 20 -4.61 -21.26 11.26
C ALA A 20 -3.36 -21.83 10.55
N VAL A 21 -2.48 -22.53 11.27
CA VAL A 21 -1.30 -23.21 10.70
C VAL A 21 -1.72 -24.26 9.68
N ASN A 22 -2.73 -25.07 9.99
CA ASN A 22 -3.23 -26.10 9.09
C ASN A 22 -3.80 -25.48 7.79
N VAL A 23 -4.57 -24.40 7.89
CA VAL A 23 -5.08 -23.69 6.71
C VAL A 23 -3.93 -23.10 5.91
N GLN A 24 -2.95 -22.45 6.56
CA GLN A 24 -1.79 -21.89 5.89
C GLN A 24 -1.00 -22.95 5.11
N ASN A 25 -0.78 -24.12 5.71
CA ASN A 25 -0.09 -25.23 5.05
C ASN A 25 -0.86 -25.70 3.80
N ARG A 26 -2.19 -25.81 3.87
CA ARG A 26 -3.02 -26.19 2.72
C ARG A 26 -3.04 -25.12 1.63
N VAL A 27 -3.07 -23.85 2.00
CA VAL A 27 -2.96 -22.73 1.06
C VAL A 27 -1.62 -22.76 0.35
N SER A 28 -0.52 -22.99 1.09
CA SER A 28 0.83 -23.08 0.51
C SER A 28 0.94 -24.24 -0.50
N GLN A 29 0.34 -25.38 -0.21
CA GLN A 29 0.29 -26.53 -1.14
C GLN A 29 -0.52 -26.21 -2.40
N ALA A 30 -1.61 -25.47 -2.27
CA ALA A 30 -2.47 -25.09 -3.39
C ALA A 30 -1.90 -23.92 -4.21
N GLN A 31 -0.92 -23.21 -3.71
CA GLN A 31 -0.42 -21.97 -4.33
C GLN A 31 0.09 -22.18 -5.76
N ALA A 32 0.71 -23.32 -6.04
CA ALA A 32 1.18 -23.67 -7.39
C ALA A 32 0.04 -23.90 -8.41
N LEU A 33 -1.19 -24.14 -7.92
CA LEU A 33 -2.38 -24.38 -8.74
C LEU A 33 -3.19 -23.11 -9.00
N LEU A 34 -2.83 -21.99 -8.34
CA LEU A 34 -3.53 -20.73 -8.46
C LEU A 34 -3.08 -19.95 -9.71
N PRO A 35 -3.97 -19.14 -10.31
CA PRO A 35 -3.61 -18.25 -11.41
C PRO A 35 -2.48 -17.29 -11.02
N ALA A 36 -1.68 -16.89 -12.02
CA ALA A 36 -0.53 -15.99 -11.81
C ALA A 36 -0.91 -14.64 -11.18
N GLU A 37 -2.10 -14.12 -11.49
CA GLU A 37 -2.64 -12.89 -10.91
C GLU A 37 -2.85 -13.01 -9.41
N VAL A 38 -3.34 -14.16 -8.94
CA VAL A 38 -3.57 -14.44 -7.52
C VAL A 38 -2.25 -14.65 -6.79
N THR A 39 -1.32 -15.40 -7.38
CA THR A 39 -0.01 -15.66 -6.77
C THR A 39 0.83 -14.38 -6.66
N ARG A 40 0.71 -13.47 -7.62
CA ARG A 40 1.38 -12.16 -7.59
C ARG A 40 0.90 -11.26 -6.45
N VAL A 41 -0.40 -11.27 -6.17
CA VAL A 41 -0.99 -10.51 -5.04
C VAL A 41 -0.77 -11.23 -3.72
N GLY A 42 -0.72 -12.57 -3.76
CA GLY A 42 -0.60 -13.44 -2.61
C GLY A 42 -1.95 -13.80 -1.98
N VAL A 43 -1.92 -14.86 -1.16
CA VAL A 43 -3.07 -15.31 -0.37
C VAL A 43 -2.77 -15.10 1.10
N THR A 44 -3.64 -14.37 1.78
CA THR A 44 -3.49 -14.07 3.21
C THR A 44 -4.43 -14.97 4.02
N VAL A 45 -3.91 -15.63 5.05
CA VAL A 45 -4.71 -16.39 6.03
C VAL A 45 -4.78 -15.58 7.32
N SER A 46 -5.97 -15.32 7.81
CA SER A 46 -6.19 -14.63 9.07
C SER A 46 -7.22 -15.34 9.94
N LYS A 47 -7.00 -15.33 11.24
CA LYS A 47 -7.99 -15.79 12.20
C LYS A 47 -9.09 -14.75 12.30
N ARG A 48 -10.33 -15.19 12.32
CA ARG A 48 -11.49 -14.31 12.52
C ARG A 48 -12.47 -14.95 13.48
N GLN A 49 -12.88 -14.18 14.47
CA GLN A 49 -13.99 -14.54 15.32
C GLN A 49 -15.30 -13.99 14.75
N THR A 50 -16.39 -14.71 14.89
CA THR A 50 -17.69 -14.33 14.32
C THR A 50 -18.39 -13.22 15.10
N SER A 51 -18.01 -12.99 16.35
CA SER A 51 -18.58 -11.94 17.22
C SER A 51 -17.57 -10.83 17.50
N ASN A 52 -17.99 -9.58 17.33
CA ASN A 52 -17.22 -8.44 17.77
C ASN A 52 -17.40 -8.25 19.28
N VAL A 53 -16.31 -8.15 20.01
CA VAL A 53 -16.33 -7.88 21.46
C VAL A 53 -16.59 -6.41 21.74
N VAL A 54 -15.94 -5.53 20.97
CA VAL A 54 -16.05 -4.07 21.10
C VAL A 54 -16.00 -3.46 19.70
N MET A 55 -16.79 -2.43 19.49
CA MET A 55 -16.68 -1.52 18.37
C MET A 55 -16.40 -0.12 18.91
N TYR A 56 -15.43 0.58 18.33
CA TYR A 56 -15.13 1.95 18.68
C TYR A 56 -15.05 2.81 17.42
N SER A 57 -15.28 4.09 17.55
CA SER A 57 -15.03 5.07 16.50
C SER A 57 -14.10 6.18 17.02
N LEU A 58 -13.22 6.63 16.16
CA LEU A 58 -12.30 7.72 16.42
C LEU A 58 -12.85 8.98 15.75
N THR A 59 -13.14 10.00 16.55
CA THR A 59 -13.69 11.26 16.05
C THR A 59 -12.90 12.44 16.60
N THR A 60 -12.97 13.58 15.92
CA THR A 60 -12.44 14.86 16.43
C THR A 60 -13.57 15.86 16.64
N ASP A 61 -13.49 16.61 17.72
CA ASP A 61 -14.54 17.59 18.07
C ASP A 61 -14.40 18.90 17.29
N ASP A 62 -13.18 19.25 16.90
CA ASP A 62 -12.83 20.52 16.27
C ASP A 62 -12.84 20.46 14.72
N GLY A 63 -13.10 19.30 14.12
CA GLY A 63 -13.10 19.11 12.67
C GLY A 63 -11.76 19.35 12.00
N ARG A 64 -10.67 19.40 12.79
CA ARG A 64 -9.32 19.71 12.31
C ARG A 64 -8.73 18.57 11.49
N TYR A 65 -9.17 17.35 11.73
CA TYR A 65 -8.69 16.14 11.07
C TYR A 65 -9.79 15.51 10.22
N ASP A 66 -9.44 15.14 9.02
CA ASP A 66 -10.32 14.42 8.11
C ASP A 66 -10.37 12.90 8.41
N ASP A 67 -11.25 12.20 7.74
CA ASP A 67 -11.41 10.75 7.90
C ASP A 67 -10.20 9.96 7.40
N GLU A 68 -9.43 10.48 6.47
CA GLU A 68 -8.20 9.85 5.98
C GLU A 68 -7.12 9.88 7.06
N PHE A 69 -6.94 11.03 7.72
CA PHE A 69 -6.01 11.16 8.83
C PHE A 69 -6.40 10.26 10.00
N LEU A 70 -7.67 10.30 10.41
CA LEU A 70 -8.17 9.51 11.53
C LEU A 70 -7.99 8.00 11.28
N THR A 71 -8.31 7.53 10.08
CA THR A 71 -8.13 6.13 9.69
C THR A 71 -6.66 5.74 9.69
N ASN A 72 -5.79 6.59 9.15
CA ASN A 72 -4.36 6.33 9.10
C ASN A 72 -3.74 6.33 10.52
N TYR A 73 -4.11 7.29 11.37
CA TYR A 73 -3.70 7.34 12.76
C TYR A 73 -4.12 6.09 13.53
N ASN A 74 -5.38 5.66 13.34
CA ASN A 74 -5.89 4.43 13.92
C ASN A 74 -5.05 3.22 13.55
N ASN A 75 -4.75 3.05 12.26
CA ASN A 75 -4.01 1.90 11.75
C ASN A 75 -2.54 1.86 12.19
N ILE A 76 -1.92 3.01 12.32
CA ILE A 76 -0.49 3.09 12.68
C ILE A 76 -0.30 3.02 14.20
N ASN A 77 -1.18 3.66 14.96
CA ASN A 77 -0.98 3.82 16.40
C ASN A 77 -1.89 2.90 17.23
N ILE A 78 -3.20 2.93 16.99
CA ILE A 78 -4.18 2.28 17.87
C ILE A 78 -4.29 0.78 17.59
N VAL A 79 -4.46 0.39 16.34
CA VAL A 79 -4.61 -1.03 15.96
C VAL A 79 -3.44 -1.90 16.45
N PRO A 80 -2.15 -1.51 16.30
CA PRO A 80 -1.05 -2.30 16.83
C PRO A 80 -1.04 -2.40 18.36
N MET A 81 -1.49 -1.36 19.06
CA MET A 81 -1.62 -1.40 20.52
C MET A 81 -2.70 -2.37 20.96
N LEU A 82 -3.87 -2.31 20.31
CA LEU A 82 -4.99 -3.22 20.63
C LEU A 82 -4.67 -4.68 20.33
N LYS A 83 -3.96 -4.96 19.21
CA LYS A 83 -3.54 -6.33 18.85
C LYS A 83 -2.55 -6.96 19.85
N ARG A 84 -1.87 -6.15 20.67
CA ARG A 84 -0.94 -6.65 21.70
C ARG A 84 -1.63 -7.03 23.00
N ILE A 85 -2.90 -6.67 23.17
CA ILE A 85 -3.67 -7.00 24.38
C ILE A 85 -4.01 -8.50 24.38
N SER A 86 -3.71 -9.18 25.47
CA SER A 86 -4.04 -10.59 25.62
C SER A 86 -5.54 -10.82 25.48
N GLY A 87 -5.93 -11.80 24.68
CA GLY A 87 -7.34 -12.11 24.39
C GLY A 87 -7.92 -11.37 23.17
N VAL A 88 -7.21 -10.41 22.57
CA VAL A 88 -7.61 -9.79 21.30
C VAL A 88 -7.16 -10.67 20.15
N GLY A 89 -8.09 -11.26 19.41
CA GLY A 89 -7.80 -12.12 18.27
C GLY A 89 -7.46 -11.34 17.00
N ASP A 90 -8.23 -10.30 16.71
CA ASP A 90 -7.98 -9.39 15.58
C ASP A 90 -8.66 -8.03 15.81
N VAL A 91 -8.15 -7.01 15.14
CA VAL A 91 -8.73 -5.67 15.08
C VAL A 91 -8.91 -5.30 13.62
N GLN A 92 -10.15 -5.05 13.22
CA GLN A 92 -10.51 -4.71 11.84
C GLN A 92 -10.96 -3.26 11.77
N THR A 93 -10.43 -2.53 10.81
CA THR A 93 -10.86 -1.19 10.48
C THR A 93 -11.57 -1.23 9.13
N PRO A 94 -12.91 -1.24 9.09
CA PRO A 94 -13.62 -1.17 7.83
C PRO A 94 -13.37 0.16 7.14
N GLY A 95 -13.39 0.19 5.80
CA GLY A 95 -13.26 1.42 5.02
C GLY A 95 -11.89 2.09 5.09
N VAL A 96 -10.83 1.32 5.29
CA VAL A 96 -9.45 1.86 5.42
C VAL A 96 -9.10 2.78 4.26
N LYS A 97 -8.91 4.04 4.56
CA LYS A 97 -8.38 5.06 3.66
C LYS A 97 -6.89 5.26 3.95
N THR A 98 -6.07 4.34 3.47
CA THR A 98 -4.61 4.51 3.55
C THR A 98 -4.20 5.60 2.58
N TYR A 99 -3.32 6.51 3.00
CA TYR A 99 -2.74 7.49 2.08
C TYR A 99 -2.03 6.80 0.92
N SER A 100 -2.32 7.27 -0.27
CA SER A 100 -1.66 6.83 -1.50
C SER A 100 -1.40 8.01 -2.42
N MET A 101 -0.39 7.86 -3.27
CA MET A 101 -0.16 8.81 -4.34
C MET A 101 -1.08 8.47 -5.50
N ARG A 102 -1.97 9.41 -5.86
CA ARG A 102 -2.91 9.28 -6.97
C ARG A 102 -2.35 9.98 -8.19
N ILE A 103 -2.32 9.25 -9.28
CA ILE A 103 -1.84 9.74 -10.57
C ILE A 103 -3.00 9.68 -11.54
N TRP A 104 -3.57 10.85 -11.82
CA TRP A 104 -4.67 11.00 -12.76
C TRP A 104 -4.10 11.25 -14.15
N LEU A 105 -4.09 10.21 -14.98
CA LEU A 105 -3.60 10.28 -16.34
C LEU A 105 -4.52 11.16 -17.19
N GLN A 106 -3.93 11.97 -18.08
CA GLN A 106 -4.63 12.81 -19.04
C GLN A 106 -4.51 12.20 -20.45
N PRO A 107 -5.53 11.43 -20.92
CA PRO A 107 -5.42 10.64 -22.14
C PRO A 107 -5.11 11.49 -23.39
N GLU A 108 -5.65 12.71 -23.44
CA GLU A 108 -5.42 13.63 -24.57
C GLU A 108 -3.95 14.03 -24.67
N LYS A 109 -3.32 14.37 -23.53
CA LYS A 109 -1.90 14.69 -23.49
C LYS A 109 -1.04 13.48 -23.77
N MET A 110 -1.39 12.33 -23.22
CA MET A 110 -0.68 11.09 -23.51
C MET A 110 -0.68 10.77 -25.01
N LYS A 111 -1.82 10.96 -25.68
CA LYS A 111 -1.95 10.76 -27.13
C LYS A 111 -1.03 11.71 -27.92
N GLN A 112 -0.89 12.98 -27.50
CA GLN A 112 0.00 13.94 -28.14
C GLN A 112 1.47 13.49 -28.10
N TYR A 113 1.88 12.82 -27.04
CA TYR A 113 3.25 12.31 -26.87
C TYR A 113 3.41 10.83 -27.26
N GLY A 114 2.35 10.19 -27.79
CA GLY A 114 2.40 8.78 -28.22
C GLY A 114 2.58 7.79 -27.07
N LEU A 115 2.17 8.16 -25.84
CA LEU A 115 2.33 7.35 -24.63
C LEU A 115 1.14 6.44 -24.38
N VAL A 116 1.44 5.28 -23.81
CA VAL A 116 0.44 4.33 -23.26
C VAL A 116 0.59 4.24 -21.73
N PRO A 117 -0.45 3.83 -20.98
CA PRO A 117 -0.38 3.73 -19.52
C PRO A 117 0.74 2.83 -18.98
N SER A 118 1.16 1.82 -19.77
CA SER A 118 2.29 0.95 -19.42
C SER A 118 3.62 1.69 -19.34
N ASP A 119 3.84 2.72 -20.17
CA ASP A 119 5.07 3.51 -20.15
C ASP A 119 5.21 4.26 -18.84
N ILE A 120 4.09 4.83 -18.36
CA ILE A 120 4.04 5.52 -17.07
C ILE A 120 4.27 4.54 -15.92
N SER A 121 3.65 3.35 -15.98
CA SER A 121 3.86 2.32 -14.96
C SER A 121 5.30 1.82 -14.93
N GLY A 122 5.94 1.70 -16.11
CA GLY A 122 7.35 1.35 -16.23
C GLY A 122 8.26 2.41 -15.60
N ALA A 123 8.07 3.68 -15.96
CA ALA A 123 8.85 4.79 -15.41
C ALA A 123 8.71 4.94 -13.90
N LEU A 124 7.50 4.71 -13.37
CA LEU A 124 7.24 4.68 -11.93
C LEU A 124 7.99 3.53 -11.24
N ALA A 125 7.96 2.33 -11.83
CA ALA A 125 8.63 1.17 -11.27
C ALA A 125 10.17 1.34 -11.26
N GLU A 126 10.74 1.99 -12.28
CA GLU A 126 12.17 2.23 -12.39
C GLU A 126 12.67 3.33 -11.44
N GLN A 127 11.90 4.40 -11.24
CA GLN A 127 12.36 5.59 -10.52
C GLN A 127 11.86 5.68 -9.08
N ASN A 128 10.84 4.92 -8.71
CA ASN A 128 10.30 4.86 -7.35
C ASN A 128 10.66 3.54 -6.65
N ILE A 129 11.93 3.22 -6.61
CA ILE A 129 12.46 2.01 -5.96
C ILE A 129 13.18 2.36 -4.66
N GLU A 130 13.35 1.37 -3.80
CA GLU A 130 14.22 1.43 -2.64
C GLU A 130 15.41 0.51 -2.90
N ALA A 131 16.59 1.10 -2.99
CA ALA A 131 17.81 0.37 -3.28
C ALA A 131 18.87 0.67 -2.20
N ALA A 132 19.70 -0.31 -1.91
CA ALA A 132 20.92 -0.13 -1.13
C ALA A 132 22.10 -0.08 -2.12
N PRO A 133 22.55 1.11 -2.54
CA PRO A 133 23.52 1.26 -3.62
C PRO A 133 24.92 0.80 -3.23
N GLY A 134 25.17 0.48 -1.95
CA GLY A 134 26.49 0.04 -1.47
C GLY A 134 27.48 1.19 -1.28
N SER A 135 28.75 0.87 -1.33
CA SER A 135 29.85 1.82 -1.18
C SER A 135 30.86 1.71 -2.31
N PHE A 136 31.58 2.79 -2.55
CA PHE A 136 32.70 2.84 -3.48
C PHE A 136 34.03 2.73 -2.72
N GLY A 137 34.95 1.89 -3.21
CA GLY A 137 36.32 1.82 -2.69
C GLY A 137 36.59 0.60 -1.80
N GLU A 138 35.61 -0.25 -1.51
CA GLU A 138 35.73 -1.41 -0.64
C GLU A 138 36.83 -2.41 -1.10
N GLN A 139 37.07 -2.50 -2.40
CA GLN A 139 38.10 -3.39 -2.99
C GLN A 139 39.25 -2.63 -3.68
N SER A 140 39.38 -1.34 -3.42
CA SER A 140 40.45 -0.53 -4.00
C SER A 140 41.57 -0.27 -2.99
N ASN A 141 42.80 -0.02 -3.47
CA ASN A 141 43.91 0.44 -2.62
C ASN A 141 43.73 1.87 -2.11
N LEU A 142 42.53 2.43 -2.16
CA LEU A 142 42.19 3.74 -1.65
C LEU A 142 41.99 3.68 -0.13
N LYS A 143 42.51 4.68 0.58
CA LYS A 143 42.39 4.80 2.03
C LYS A 143 41.00 5.16 2.54
N TYR A 144 40.06 5.43 1.63
CA TYR A 144 38.72 5.96 1.96
C TYR A 144 37.65 5.17 1.21
N GLU A 145 36.61 4.79 1.94
CA GLU A 145 35.36 4.23 1.46
C GLU A 145 34.31 5.32 1.40
N TYR A 146 33.62 5.45 0.26
CA TYR A 146 32.53 6.40 0.06
C TYR A 146 31.20 5.67 0.03
N THR A 147 30.39 5.81 1.08
CA THR A 147 29.02 5.27 1.11
C THR A 147 28.13 6.07 0.18
N MET A 148 27.54 5.39 -0.79
CA MET A 148 26.54 6.00 -1.65
C MET A 148 25.23 6.16 -0.89
N ARG A 149 24.63 7.36 -0.94
CA ARG A 149 23.30 7.62 -0.41
C ARG A 149 22.31 7.72 -1.54
N TYR A 150 21.23 7.00 -1.44
CA TYR A 150 20.11 7.04 -2.34
C TYR A 150 18.93 7.75 -1.68
N LYS A 151 18.16 8.52 -2.45
CA LYS A 151 17.03 9.30 -1.93
C LYS A 151 15.88 8.43 -1.40
N GLY A 152 15.80 7.19 -1.85
CA GLY A 152 14.74 6.26 -1.50
C GLY A 152 13.45 6.52 -2.29
N ARG A 153 12.34 6.01 -1.77
CA ARG A 153 11.02 6.19 -2.38
C ARG A 153 10.59 7.65 -2.35
N LEU A 154 9.94 8.07 -3.41
CA LEU A 154 9.34 9.39 -3.53
C LEU A 154 8.18 9.54 -2.53
N LYS A 155 8.02 10.73 -1.94
CA LYS A 155 7.07 10.96 -0.85
C LYS A 155 6.07 12.07 -1.15
N THR A 156 6.41 13.01 -2.01
CA THR A 156 5.55 14.17 -2.28
C THR A 156 5.01 14.16 -3.72
N PRO A 157 3.84 14.78 -3.96
CA PRO A 157 3.29 14.92 -5.31
C PRO A 157 4.28 15.58 -6.29
N GLU A 158 5.08 16.54 -5.82
CA GLU A 158 6.09 17.24 -6.62
C GLU A 158 7.21 16.30 -7.05
N GLU A 159 7.67 15.44 -6.13
CA GLU A 159 8.69 14.44 -6.44
C GLU A 159 8.21 13.45 -7.50
N TYR A 160 6.97 12.96 -7.34
CA TYR A 160 6.34 12.11 -8.36
C TYR A 160 6.13 12.83 -9.68
N GLY A 161 5.70 14.08 -9.63
CA GLY A 161 5.53 14.91 -10.83
C GLY A 161 6.81 15.11 -11.65
N ASN A 162 7.97 15.04 -10.99
CA ASN A 162 9.29 15.18 -11.63
C ASN A 162 9.84 13.87 -12.21
N ILE A 163 9.15 12.74 -12.07
CA ILE A 163 9.54 11.48 -12.73
C ILE A 163 9.63 11.72 -14.25
N ILE A 164 10.73 11.27 -14.84
CA ILE A 164 10.97 11.37 -16.27
C ILE A 164 10.28 10.18 -16.96
N ILE A 165 9.34 10.46 -17.86
CA ILE A 165 8.62 9.44 -18.63
C ILE A 165 9.38 9.13 -19.93
N SER A 166 9.88 10.17 -20.59
CA SER A 166 10.61 10.03 -21.84
C SER A 166 11.61 11.17 -22.00
N SER A 167 12.71 10.91 -22.70
CA SER A 167 13.62 11.94 -23.13
C SER A 167 13.90 11.76 -24.63
N ASN A 168 13.93 12.86 -25.37
CA ASN A 168 14.31 12.83 -26.79
C ASN A 168 15.81 13.12 -26.97
N THR A 169 16.30 12.85 -28.16
CA THR A 169 17.73 13.04 -28.53
C THR A 169 18.20 14.49 -28.40
N ASN A 170 17.30 15.46 -28.36
CA ASN A 170 17.59 16.88 -28.21
C ASN A 170 17.68 17.35 -26.75
N GLY A 171 17.64 16.41 -25.78
CA GLY A 171 17.74 16.70 -24.35
C GLY A 171 16.46 17.24 -23.71
N GLN A 172 15.34 17.26 -24.44
CA GLN A 172 14.05 17.61 -23.85
C GLN A 172 13.51 16.40 -23.08
N THR A 173 13.14 16.60 -21.84
CA THR A 173 12.57 15.59 -20.95
C THR A 173 11.09 15.84 -20.74
N LEU A 174 10.30 14.78 -20.85
CA LEU A 174 8.89 14.77 -20.53
C LEU A 174 8.69 14.21 -19.12
N HIS A 175 8.06 14.99 -18.26
CA HIS A 175 7.82 14.62 -16.87
C HIS A 175 6.39 14.12 -16.66
N LEU A 176 6.18 13.38 -15.58
CA LEU A 176 4.85 12.86 -15.23
C LEU A 176 3.82 13.97 -15.07
N ARG A 177 4.19 15.12 -14.50
CA ARG A 177 3.32 16.31 -14.36
C ARG A 177 2.78 16.86 -15.68
N ASP A 178 3.47 16.59 -16.79
CA ASP A 178 3.07 17.10 -18.10
C ASP A 178 1.90 16.30 -18.69
N VAL A 179 1.76 15.03 -18.28
CA VAL A 179 0.75 14.08 -18.79
C VAL A 179 -0.21 13.56 -17.73
N ALA A 180 0.01 13.92 -16.46
CA ALA A 180 -0.83 13.50 -15.35
C ALA A 180 -0.92 14.57 -14.26
N LYS A 181 -2.02 14.54 -13.49
CA LYS A 181 -2.14 15.25 -12.22
C LYS A 181 -1.75 14.30 -11.10
N VAL A 182 -0.83 14.71 -10.25
CA VAL A 182 -0.39 13.94 -9.07
C VAL A 182 -0.91 14.61 -7.81
N GLU A 183 -1.56 13.85 -6.95
CA GLU A 183 -2.06 14.32 -5.66
C GLU A 183 -2.01 13.21 -4.61
N MET A 184 -1.91 13.60 -3.35
CA MET A 184 -2.05 12.67 -2.23
C MET A 184 -3.54 12.52 -1.91
N GLY A 185 -3.98 11.29 -1.68
CA GLY A 185 -5.37 11.00 -1.34
C GLY A 185 -5.54 9.58 -0.82
N GLY A 186 -6.76 9.17 -0.51
CA GLY A 186 -7.04 7.82 -0.03
C GLY A 186 -6.92 6.76 -1.13
N LEU A 187 -6.47 5.57 -0.75
CA LEU A 187 -6.38 4.43 -1.67
C LEU A 187 -7.76 4.03 -2.21
N GLN A 188 -8.80 4.15 -1.39
CA GLN A 188 -10.19 3.85 -1.73
C GLN A 188 -11.12 4.93 -1.18
N TYR A 189 -12.17 5.25 -1.95
CA TYR A 189 -13.23 6.19 -1.55
C TYR A 189 -14.61 5.53 -1.47
N SER A 190 -14.67 4.20 -1.58
CA SER A 190 -15.92 3.45 -1.63
C SER A 190 -16.72 3.45 -0.33
N VAL A 191 -16.07 3.72 0.80
CA VAL A 191 -16.72 3.73 2.12
C VAL A 191 -16.33 5.01 2.84
N ALA A 192 -17.34 5.79 3.26
CA ALA A 192 -17.19 6.92 4.17
C ALA A 192 -17.87 6.56 5.50
N MET A 193 -17.13 6.65 6.58
CA MET A 193 -17.66 6.43 7.91
C MET A 193 -17.94 7.76 8.60
N LYS A 194 -19.09 7.84 9.25
CA LYS A 194 -19.48 9.01 10.05
C LYS A 194 -20.07 8.55 11.37
N ASN A 195 -19.71 9.24 12.44
CA ASN A 195 -20.34 9.11 13.74
C ASN A 195 -20.94 10.47 14.12
N ASN A 196 -22.25 10.51 14.38
CA ASN A 196 -23.00 11.76 14.65
C ASN A 196 -22.74 12.85 13.62
N ASN A 197 -22.74 12.48 12.33
CA ASN A 197 -22.48 13.35 11.18
C ASN A 197 -21.06 13.96 11.11
N ARG A 198 -20.12 13.50 11.92
CA ARG A 198 -18.70 13.84 11.89
C ARG A 198 -17.89 12.74 11.22
N PRO A 199 -16.77 13.04 10.56
CA PRO A 199 -15.82 12.03 10.09
C PRO A 199 -15.39 11.09 11.22
N ALA A 200 -15.31 9.79 10.94
CA ALA A 200 -14.93 8.77 11.92
C ALA A 200 -14.03 7.69 11.30
#